data_794e0070be9c88c145221a4292d6bfce
#
_entry.id   794e0070be9c88c145221a4292d6bfce
#
_cell.length_a   1.000
_cell.length_b   1.000
_cell.length_c   1.000
_cell.angle_alpha   90.00
_cell.angle_beta   90.00
_cell.angle_gamma   90.00
#
_symmetry.space_group_name_H-M   'P 1'
#
loop_
_entity.id
_entity.type
_entity.pdbx_description
1 polymer ?
#
loop_
_entity_poly.entity_id
_entity_poly.type
_entity_poly.pdbx_seq_one_letter_code
_entity_poly.pdbx_strand_id
1 'polypeptide(L)'
;NKIEANVGEEVEDGTKSEIIKLSYSEGKVVPVGRTIVDGSVGDEFAIDEYNGYLRIAVSVNRWKGKCESVDMEYYNGSKWVTDSVMRIHPYTYSDYREESALYVLDEHLEVVGSIPELKKNERVYGVRFDGDIAYVVTYKVMDPLFSIDLSDPTNPTVLGALKIPGFSTYLHK
;
A
#
# COMPACT_ATOMS: atom_id res chain seq x y z
N ASN A 1 -10.53 7.10 8.89
CA ASN A 1 -10.92 7.97 7.79
C ASN A 1 -12.41 8.23 7.86
N LYS A 2 -12.80 9.50 7.78
CA LYS A 2 -14.22 9.86 7.69
C LYS A 2 -14.64 9.68 6.24
N ILE A 3 -15.66 8.85 5.99
CA ILE A 3 -16.21 8.67 4.65
C ILE A 3 -17.08 9.91 4.35
N GLU A 4 -16.68 10.70 3.37
CA GLU A 4 -17.43 11.87 2.89
C GLU A 4 -18.23 11.46 1.66
N ALA A 5 -19.34 10.77 1.89
CA ALA A 5 -20.25 10.33 0.85
C ALA A 5 -21.69 10.29 1.39
N ASN A 6 -22.68 10.37 0.49
CA ASN A 6 -24.09 10.31 0.87
C ASN A 6 -24.57 8.85 0.95
N VAL A 7 -25.64 8.62 1.71
CA VAL A 7 -26.31 7.30 1.75
C VAL A 7 -26.75 6.90 0.35
N GLY A 8 -26.39 5.68 -0.07
CA GLY A 8 -26.67 5.11 -1.38
C GLY A 8 -25.67 5.50 -2.49
N GLU A 9 -24.71 6.37 -2.20
CA GLU A 9 -23.64 6.72 -3.14
C GLU A 9 -22.67 5.55 -3.32
N GLU A 10 -22.25 5.29 -4.55
CA GLU A 10 -21.20 4.32 -4.85
C GLU A 10 -19.84 4.93 -4.53
N VAL A 11 -19.05 4.21 -3.75
CA VAL A 11 -17.70 4.62 -3.35
C VAL A 11 -16.72 3.49 -3.59
N GLU A 12 -15.50 3.87 -3.91
CA GLU A 12 -14.35 2.98 -3.93
C GLU A 12 -13.43 3.35 -2.77
N ASP A 13 -13.01 2.36 -2.00
CA ASP A 13 -12.03 2.54 -0.93
C ASP A 13 -11.00 1.42 -1.01
N GLY A 14 -9.94 1.50 -0.21
CA GLY A 14 -8.86 0.53 -0.23
C GLY A 14 -7.95 0.61 0.99
N THR A 15 -7.04 -0.34 1.07
CA THR A 15 -5.98 -0.31 2.08
C THR A 15 -5.06 0.89 1.85
N LYS A 16 -4.62 1.49 2.96
CA LYS A 16 -3.68 2.62 2.97
C LYS A 16 -2.65 2.42 4.06
N SER A 17 -1.44 2.87 3.80
CA SER A 17 -0.37 2.94 4.79
C SER A 17 -0.01 4.39 5.06
N GLU A 18 0.06 4.76 6.33
CA GLU A 18 0.65 6.03 6.76
C GLU A 18 2.15 5.84 6.98
N ILE A 19 2.95 6.67 6.34
CA ILE A 19 4.40 6.71 6.45
C ILE A 19 4.77 7.94 7.29
N ILE A 20 5.51 7.73 8.37
CA ILE A 20 5.98 8.81 9.25
C ILE A 20 7.50 8.81 9.23
N LYS A 21 8.09 9.92 8.79
CA LYS A 21 9.53 10.16 8.83
C LYS A 21 9.91 10.75 10.18
N LEU A 22 10.85 10.11 10.84
CA LEU A 22 11.38 10.55 12.14
C LEU A 22 12.84 10.97 11.96
N SER A 23 13.22 12.09 12.52
CA SER A 23 14.62 12.46 12.67
C SER A 23 15.10 12.09 14.08
N TYR A 24 16.35 11.61 14.16
CA TYR A 24 17.01 11.33 15.43
C TYR A 24 18.26 12.18 15.55
N SER A 25 18.33 13.02 16.59
CA SER A 25 19.50 13.82 16.90
C SER A 25 19.61 14.01 18.41
N GLU A 26 20.82 13.89 18.95
CA GLU A 26 21.15 14.12 20.37
C GLU A 26 20.22 13.40 21.36
N GLY A 27 19.86 12.16 21.08
CA GLY A 27 18.98 11.35 21.92
C GLY A 27 17.48 11.70 21.82
N LYS A 28 17.09 12.56 20.88
CA LYS A 28 15.69 12.95 20.65
C LYS A 28 15.19 12.43 19.31
N VAL A 29 13.96 11.93 19.31
CA VAL A 29 13.22 11.53 18.12
C VAL A 29 12.13 12.55 17.87
N VAL A 30 12.08 13.09 16.65
CA VAL A 30 11.10 14.12 16.25
C VAL A 30 10.47 13.73 14.92
N PRO A 31 9.13 13.74 14.80
CA PRO A 31 8.47 13.58 13.49
C PRO A 31 8.81 14.78 12.59
N VAL A 32 9.29 14.52 11.38
CA VAL A 32 9.70 15.54 10.41
C VAL A 32 8.88 15.51 9.12
N GLY A 33 8.08 14.47 8.92
CA GLY A 33 7.18 14.33 7.77
C GLY A 33 6.21 13.19 7.92
N ARG A 34 5.11 13.27 7.18
CA ARG A 34 4.12 12.19 7.08
C ARG A 34 3.42 12.23 5.73
N THR A 35 3.08 11.06 5.22
CA THR A 35 2.29 10.91 3.99
C THR A 35 1.45 9.64 4.06
N ILE A 36 0.51 9.50 3.13
CA ILE A 36 -0.32 8.30 3.00
C ILE A 36 -0.16 7.79 1.58
N VAL A 37 0.15 6.50 1.45
CA VAL A 37 0.18 5.79 0.17
C VAL A 37 -0.92 4.73 0.13
N ASP A 38 -1.45 4.46 -1.05
CA ASP A 38 -2.39 3.35 -1.23
C ASP A 38 -1.66 2.01 -1.08
N GLY A 39 -2.26 1.10 -0.33
CA GLY A 39 -1.75 -0.25 -0.10
C GLY A 39 -1.18 -0.49 1.28
N SER A 40 -0.89 -1.75 1.56
CA SER A 40 -0.24 -2.22 2.79
C SER A 40 1.18 -2.71 2.51
N VAL A 41 2.11 -2.31 3.35
CA VAL A 41 3.49 -2.81 3.37
C VAL A 41 3.51 -4.19 4.03
N GLY A 42 4.12 -5.19 3.38
CA GLY A 42 4.13 -6.57 3.86
C GLY A 42 5.10 -6.80 5.01
N ASP A 43 6.33 -6.34 4.85
CA ASP A 43 7.43 -6.49 5.81
C ASP A 43 8.47 -5.37 5.64
N GLU A 44 9.54 -5.41 6.45
CA GLU A 44 10.62 -4.43 6.42
C GLU A 44 11.43 -4.42 5.12
N PHE A 45 11.44 -5.52 4.35
CA PHE A 45 12.16 -5.62 3.06
C PHE A 45 11.40 -4.92 1.93
N ALA A 46 10.12 -4.63 2.14
CA ALA A 46 9.29 -3.91 1.18
C ALA A 46 9.46 -2.39 1.24
N ILE A 47 10.33 -1.89 2.14
CA ILE A 47 10.72 -0.49 2.28
C ILE A 47 12.23 -0.38 2.19
N ASP A 48 12.72 0.62 1.47
CA ASP A 48 14.14 0.91 1.35
C ASP A 48 14.40 2.40 1.16
N GLU A 49 15.52 2.89 1.67
CA GLU A 49 15.98 4.26 1.44
C GLU A 49 17.31 4.22 0.66
N TYR A 50 17.32 4.87 -0.50
CA TYR A 50 18.49 4.92 -1.36
C TYR A 50 18.58 6.26 -2.10
N ASN A 51 19.78 6.88 -2.08
CA ASN A 51 20.05 8.17 -2.71
C ASN A 51 19.06 9.29 -2.32
N GLY A 52 18.55 9.28 -1.08
CA GLY A 52 17.60 10.27 -0.57
C GLY A 52 16.13 10.02 -0.95
N TYR A 53 15.84 8.93 -1.64
CA TYR A 53 14.48 8.52 -1.99
C TYR A 53 14.04 7.32 -1.14
N LEU A 54 12.78 7.36 -0.70
CA LEU A 54 12.12 6.24 -0.05
C LEU A 54 11.38 5.41 -1.11
N ARG A 55 11.66 4.11 -1.17
CA ARG A 55 11.10 3.17 -2.14
C ARG A 55 10.24 2.17 -1.40
N ILE A 56 8.99 1.99 -1.84
CA ILE A 56 8.01 1.17 -1.12
C ILE A 56 7.25 0.29 -2.11
N ALA A 57 7.27 -1.02 -1.88
CA ALA A 57 6.41 -1.97 -2.59
C ALA A 57 5.23 -2.36 -1.69
N VAL A 58 4.01 -2.31 -2.23
CA VAL A 58 2.78 -2.50 -1.47
C VAL A 58 1.80 -3.44 -2.15
N SER A 59 0.98 -4.10 -1.33
CA SER A 59 -0.22 -4.79 -1.78
C SER A 59 -1.42 -3.86 -1.62
N VAL A 60 -2.11 -3.55 -2.72
CA VAL A 60 -3.27 -2.66 -2.72
C VAL A 60 -4.53 -3.50 -2.81
N ASN A 61 -5.38 -3.42 -1.80
CA ASN A 61 -6.70 -4.00 -1.82
C ASN A 61 -7.71 -2.88 -2.02
N ARG A 62 -8.53 -3.00 -3.06
CA ARG A 62 -9.61 -2.05 -3.36
C ARG A 62 -10.95 -2.77 -3.36
N TRP A 63 -11.97 -2.07 -2.92
CA TRP A 63 -13.35 -2.55 -2.95
C TRP A 63 -14.29 -1.42 -3.33
N LYS A 64 -15.37 -1.80 -4.02
CA LYS A 64 -16.48 -0.91 -4.30
C LYS A 64 -17.68 -1.29 -3.46
N GLY A 65 -18.43 -0.29 -3.05
CA GLY A 65 -19.63 -0.51 -2.26
C GLY A 65 -20.54 0.72 -2.25
N LYS A 66 -21.68 0.58 -1.61
CA LYS A 66 -22.57 1.71 -1.31
C LYS A 66 -22.34 2.21 0.10
N CYS A 67 -22.39 3.52 0.26
CA CYS A 67 -22.48 4.12 1.57
C CYS A 67 -23.84 3.84 2.20
N GLU A 68 -23.81 3.26 3.40
CA GLU A 68 -24.99 3.03 4.23
C GLU A 68 -24.81 3.70 5.58
N SER A 69 -25.90 4.23 6.14
CA SER A 69 -25.93 4.68 7.52
C SER A 69 -26.28 3.49 8.40
N VAL A 70 -25.39 3.15 9.33
CA VAL A 70 -25.57 2.05 10.28
C VAL A 70 -25.60 2.62 11.68
N ASP A 71 -26.67 2.33 12.41
CA ASP A 71 -26.78 2.72 13.82
C ASP A 71 -25.91 1.78 14.67
N MET A 72 -25.01 2.37 15.44
CA MET A 72 -24.14 1.68 16.37
C MET A 72 -24.48 2.06 17.79
N GLU A 73 -24.74 1.06 18.62
CA GLU A 73 -24.91 1.26 20.07
C GLU A 73 -23.59 1.05 20.78
N TYR A 74 -23.21 2.00 21.62
CA TYR A 74 -22.06 1.87 22.51
C TYR A 74 -22.33 2.50 23.87
N TYR A 75 -21.64 2.00 24.91
CA TYR A 75 -21.72 2.53 26.25
C TYR A 75 -20.67 3.62 26.43
N ASN A 76 -21.10 4.86 26.73
CA ASN A 76 -20.21 6.01 26.86
C ASN A 76 -19.65 6.23 28.28
N GLY A 77 -19.77 5.23 29.16
CA GLY A 77 -19.38 5.30 30.58
C GLY A 77 -20.50 5.69 31.52
N SER A 78 -21.67 6.15 31.01
CA SER A 78 -22.82 6.55 31.82
C SER A 78 -24.13 5.94 31.32
N LYS A 79 -24.29 5.80 30.02
CA LYS A 79 -25.49 5.26 29.35
C LYS A 79 -25.16 4.66 27.99
N TRP A 80 -26.05 3.84 27.48
CA TRP A 80 -26.04 3.40 26.10
C TRP A 80 -26.42 4.58 25.17
N VAL A 81 -25.66 4.75 24.11
CA VAL A 81 -25.83 5.80 23.11
C VAL A 81 -25.89 5.14 21.75
N THR A 82 -26.85 5.53 20.95
CA THR A 82 -26.92 5.16 19.52
C THR A 82 -26.32 6.30 18.71
N ASP A 83 -25.40 5.98 17.82
CA ASP A 83 -24.81 6.91 16.90
C ASP A 83 -24.84 6.33 15.49
N SER A 84 -25.15 7.15 14.50
CA SER A 84 -25.22 6.73 13.10
C SER A 84 -23.86 6.95 12.44
N VAL A 85 -23.25 5.87 11.96
CA VAL A 85 -21.96 5.92 11.26
C VAL A 85 -22.14 5.53 9.80
N MET A 86 -21.40 6.20 8.93
CA MET A 86 -21.34 5.84 7.53
C MET A 86 -20.41 4.64 7.35
N ARG A 87 -20.86 3.63 6.65
CA ARG A 87 -20.07 2.45 6.26
C ARG A 87 -20.20 2.20 4.76
N ILE A 88 -19.15 1.63 4.20
CA ILE A 88 -19.18 1.08 2.84
C ILE A 88 -19.58 -0.38 2.95
N HIS A 89 -20.66 -0.74 2.28
CA HIS A 89 -21.10 -2.12 2.18
C HIS A 89 -20.67 -2.70 0.82
N PRO A 90 -19.70 -3.62 0.75
CA PRO A 90 -19.29 -4.20 -0.52
C PRO A 90 -20.44 -5.04 -1.11
N TYR A 91 -20.69 -4.87 -2.40
CA TYR A 91 -21.81 -5.54 -3.08
C TYR A 91 -21.62 -7.03 -3.26
N THR A 92 -20.42 -7.40 -3.67
CA THR A 92 -20.08 -8.79 -3.97
C THR A 92 -18.55 -8.98 -3.92
N TYR A 93 -18.11 -10.22 -3.85
CA TYR A 93 -16.70 -10.58 -3.93
C TYR A 93 -16.06 -10.20 -5.29
N SER A 94 -16.85 -9.95 -6.33
CA SER A 94 -16.38 -9.51 -7.64
C SER A 94 -15.92 -8.05 -7.66
N ASP A 95 -16.30 -7.27 -6.67
CA ASP A 95 -15.92 -5.85 -6.54
C ASP A 95 -14.64 -5.66 -5.72
N TYR A 96 -14.06 -6.76 -5.21
CA TYR A 96 -12.78 -6.76 -4.53
C TYR A 96 -11.65 -6.98 -5.54
N ARG A 97 -10.65 -6.10 -5.49
CA ARG A 97 -9.44 -6.18 -6.32
C ARG A 97 -8.22 -6.20 -5.41
N GLU A 98 -7.28 -7.05 -5.76
CA GLU A 98 -5.96 -7.10 -5.15
C GLU A 98 -4.93 -6.76 -6.24
N GLU A 99 -4.02 -5.84 -5.95
CA GLU A 99 -3.02 -5.37 -6.90
C GLU A 99 -1.69 -5.20 -6.17
N SER A 100 -0.59 -5.24 -6.89
CA SER A 100 0.71 -4.85 -6.39
C SER A 100 1.13 -3.53 -7.00
N ALA A 101 1.77 -2.67 -6.21
CA ALA A 101 2.26 -1.37 -6.63
C ALA A 101 3.65 -1.08 -6.05
N LEU A 102 4.35 -0.13 -6.67
CA LEU A 102 5.62 0.41 -6.18
C LEU A 102 5.54 1.93 -6.22
N TYR A 103 5.99 2.57 -5.13
CA TYR A 103 6.09 4.03 -5.01
C TYR A 103 7.53 4.45 -4.72
N VAL A 104 7.92 5.59 -5.28
CA VAL A 104 9.16 6.29 -4.95
C VAL A 104 8.78 7.66 -4.41
N LEU A 105 9.27 7.98 -3.22
CA LEU A 105 9.00 9.24 -2.53
C LEU A 105 10.31 10.00 -2.34
N ASP A 106 10.24 11.32 -2.40
CA ASP A 106 11.38 12.20 -2.14
C ASP A 106 11.62 12.43 -0.64
N GLU A 107 12.56 13.33 -0.32
CA GLU A 107 12.90 13.69 1.06
C GLU A 107 11.75 14.34 1.84
N HIS A 108 10.76 14.91 1.15
CA HIS A 108 9.56 15.52 1.72
C HIS A 108 8.39 14.52 1.84
N LEU A 109 8.61 13.25 1.46
CA LEU A 109 7.62 12.19 1.38
C LEU A 109 6.54 12.46 0.31
N GLU A 110 6.86 13.21 -0.73
CA GLU A 110 6.01 13.37 -1.91
C GLU A 110 6.29 12.24 -2.90
N VAL A 111 5.23 11.64 -3.45
CA VAL A 111 5.37 10.59 -4.46
C VAL A 111 5.86 11.22 -5.76
N VAL A 112 7.11 10.94 -6.15
CA VAL A 112 7.75 11.45 -7.36
C VAL A 112 7.71 10.46 -8.52
N GLY A 113 7.58 9.16 -8.23
CA GLY A 113 7.44 8.11 -9.23
C GLY A 113 6.64 6.93 -8.70
N SER A 114 5.98 6.20 -9.61
CA SER A 114 5.21 5.02 -9.20
C SER A 114 4.96 4.04 -10.34
N ILE A 115 4.72 2.79 -9.96
CA ILE A 115 4.10 1.75 -10.80
C ILE A 115 2.83 1.34 -10.05
N PRO A 116 1.66 1.98 -10.32
CA PRO A 116 0.45 1.81 -9.53
C PRO A 116 -0.23 0.45 -9.72
N GLU A 117 0.01 -0.22 -10.84
CA GLU A 117 -0.49 -1.55 -11.16
C GLU A 117 0.65 -2.43 -11.67
N LEU A 118 1.63 -2.76 -10.81
CA LEU A 118 2.72 -3.66 -11.19
C LEU A 118 2.17 -5.02 -11.62
N LYS A 119 1.18 -5.54 -10.89
CA LYS A 119 0.43 -6.74 -11.25
C LYS A 119 -1.00 -6.72 -10.69
N LYS A 120 -1.98 -6.94 -11.58
CA LYS A 120 -3.40 -7.11 -11.21
C LYS A 120 -3.65 -8.49 -10.63
N ASN A 121 -4.52 -8.54 -9.64
CA ASN A 121 -4.96 -9.76 -8.95
C ASN A 121 -3.83 -10.57 -8.30
N GLU A 122 -2.73 -9.90 -7.95
CA GLU A 122 -1.61 -10.49 -7.24
C GLU A 122 -1.08 -9.52 -6.19
N ARG A 123 -0.82 -10.01 -4.99
CA ARG A 123 -0.20 -9.25 -3.92
C ARG A 123 1.32 -9.35 -3.99
N VAL A 124 2.00 -8.38 -3.39
CA VAL A 124 3.44 -8.46 -3.11
C VAL A 124 3.67 -9.58 -2.10
N TYR A 125 4.61 -10.46 -2.44
CA TYR A 125 4.97 -11.59 -1.61
C TYR A 125 6.39 -11.46 -1.04
N GLY A 126 7.33 -10.93 -1.81
CA GLY A 126 8.68 -10.66 -1.37
C GLY A 126 9.30 -9.54 -2.19
N VAL A 127 10.17 -8.77 -1.56
CA VAL A 127 10.84 -7.63 -2.18
C VAL A 127 12.32 -7.68 -1.83
N ARG A 128 13.16 -7.26 -2.78
CA ARG A 128 14.56 -6.96 -2.57
C ARG A 128 14.95 -5.73 -3.36
N PHE A 129 15.42 -4.71 -2.69
CA PHE A 129 16.07 -3.57 -3.31
C PHE A 129 17.59 -3.80 -3.36
N ASP A 130 18.21 -3.50 -4.49
CA ASP A 130 19.66 -3.65 -4.72
C ASP A 130 20.18 -2.50 -5.61
N GLY A 131 20.63 -1.42 -4.99
CA GLY A 131 21.02 -0.21 -5.69
C GLY A 131 19.88 0.36 -6.52
N ASP A 132 20.07 0.54 -7.81
CA ASP A 132 19.07 1.09 -8.73
C ASP A 132 18.04 0.06 -9.22
N ILE A 133 18.07 -1.16 -8.71
CA ILE A 133 17.13 -2.23 -9.11
C ILE A 133 16.28 -2.69 -7.93
N ALA A 134 15.00 -2.90 -8.18
CA ALA A 134 14.12 -3.64 -7.28
C ALA A 134 13.73 -4.98 -7.90
N TYR A 135 13.70 -6.01 -7.07
CA TYR A 135 13.16 -7.33 -7.38
C TYR A 135 11.89 -7.52 -6.56
N VAL A 136 10.77 -7.74 -7.25
CA VAL A 136 9.46 -7.93 -6.60
C VAL A 136 8.86 -9.25 -7.04
N VAL A 137 8.57 -10.09 -6.08
CA VAL A 137 7.79 -11.32 -6.28
C VAL A 137 6.35 -11.02 -5.95
N THR A 138 5.44 -11.32 -6.86
CA THR A 138 4.00 -11.27 -6.61
C THR A 138 3.43 -12.68 -6.58
N TYR A 139 2.30 -12.90 -5.92
CA TYR A 139 1.71 -14.23 -5.75
C TYR A 139 0.20 -14.24 -5.92
N LYS A 140 -0.27 -15.23 -6.71
CA LYS A 140 -1.64 -15.74 -6.67
C LYS A 140 -1.68 -17.26 -6.93
N VAL A 141 -1.07 -17.71 -8.01
CA VAL A 141 -1.03 -19.14 -8.45
C VAL A 141 0.36 -19.49 -8.98
N MET A 142 1.06 -18.57 -9.57
CA MET A 142 2.45 -18.67 -10.02
C MET A 142 3.19 -17.39 -9.64
N ASP A 143 4.43 -17.52 -9.22
CA ASP A 143 5.26 -16.42 -8.70
C ASP A 143 6.07 -15.75 -9.83
N PRO A 144 5.59 -14.70 -10.48
CA PRO A 144 6.47 -13.90 -11.33
C PRO A 144 7.42 -13.08 -10.47
N LEU A 145 8.71 -13.12 -10.81
CA LEU A 145 9.73 -12.21 -10.30
C LEU A 145 9.86 -11.06 -11.29
N PHE A 146 9.53 -9.86 -10.85
CA PHE A 146 9.76 -8.63 -11.60
C PHE A 146 11.11 -8.04 -11.26
N SER A 147 11.84 -7.56 -12.27
CA SER A 147 12.96 -6.64 -12.11
C SER A 147 12.53 -5.25 -12.55
N ILE A 148 12.80 -4.25 -11.72
CA ILE A 148 12.33 -2.88 -11.89
C ILE A 148 13.53 -1.96 -11.83
N ASP A 149 13.70 -1.10 -12.83
CA ASP A 149 14.69 -0.04 -12.84
C ASP A 149 14.18 1.16 -12.06
N LEU A 150 14.95 1.59 -11.10
CA LEU A 150 14.73 2.75 -10.22
C LEU A 150 15.85 3.80 -10.37
N SER A 151 16.69 3.71 -11.40
CA SER A 151 17.79 4.67 -11.64
C SER A 151 17.27 6.07 -11.88
N ASP A 152 16.10 6.20 -12.52
CA ASP A 152 15.31 7.44 -12.53
C ASP A 152 14.16 7.33 -11.52
N PRO A 153 14.27 7.95 -10.33
CA PRO A 153 13.25 7.86 -9.30
C PRO A 153 11.89 8.45 -9.71
N THR A 154 11.86 9.32 -10.73
CA THR A 154 10.62 9.91 -11.24
C THR A 154 9.92 9.05 -12.29
N ASN A 155 10.62 8.06 -12.85
CA ASN A 155 10.13 7.20 -13.91
C ASN A 155 10.54 5.73 -13.71
N PRO A 156 10.09 5.07 -12.62
CA PRO A 156 10.38 3.66 -12.41
C PRO A 156 9.81 2.80 -13.54
N THR A 157 10.62 1.85 -14.05
CA THR A 157 10.23 1.03 -15.20
C THR A 157 10.45 -0.46 -14.97
N VAL A 158 9.51 -1.29 -15.43
CA VAL A 158 9.65 -2.75 -15.38
C VAL A 158 10.59 -3.20 -16.49
N LEU A 159 11.76 -3.74 -16.14
CA LEU A 159 12.75 -4.29 -17.07
C LEU A 159 12.32 -5.64 -17.63
N GLY A 160 11.66 -6.45 -16.82
CA GLY A 160 11.18 -7.76 -17.22
C GLY A 160 10.47 -8.51 -16.09
N ALA A 161 9.86 -9.62 -16.49
CA ALA A 161 9.22 -10.53 -15.54
C ALA A 161 9.65 -11.97 -15.86
N LEU A 162 10.21 -12.66 -14.87
CA LEU A 162 10.60 -14.07 -14.97
C LEU A 162 9.58 -14.92 -14.22
N LYS A 163 8.96 -15.87 -14.92
CA LYS A 163 8.11 -16.88 -14.28
C LYS A 163 8.99 -18.02 -13.79
N ILE A 164 9.06 -18.18 -12.48
CA ILE A 164 9.82 -19.25 -11.83
C ILE A 164 8.81 -20.32 -11.40
N PRO A 165 8.97 -21.59 -11.84
CA PRO A 165 8.18 -22.68 -11.28
C PRO A 165 8.63 -22.94 -9.85
N GLY A 166 7.73 -22.81 -8.88
CA GLY A 166 8.04 -23.02 -7.48
C GLY A 166 7.52 -21.92 -6.60
N PHE A 167 7.96 -21.89 -5.36
CA PHE A 167 7.55 -20.96 -4.33
C PHE A 167 8.79 -20.29 -3.73
N SER A 168 8.89 -18.99 -3.82
CA SER A 168 10.02 -18.23 -3.30
C SER A 168 9.59 -17.41 -2.09
N THR A 169 10.09 -17.77 -0.90
CA THR A 169 9.76 -17.08 0.36
C THR A 169 10.77 -16.01 0.74
N TYR A 170 11.94 -15.96 0.09
CA TYR A 170 13.01 -15.04 0.42
C TYR A 170 13.95 -14.82 -0.75
N LEU A 171 14.34 -13.56 -0.96
CA LEU A 171 15.33 -13.15 -1.96
C LEU A 171 16.65 -12.82 -1.28
N HIS A 172 17.70 -13.60 -1.56
CA HIS A 172 19.04 -13.37 -1.05
C HIS A 172 19.97 -12.91 -2.16
N LYS A 173 20.99 -12.05 -1.79
CA LYS A 173 22.16 -11.78 -2.66
C LYS A 173 23.04 -12.99 -2.77
#